data_25320d901c91602eba120e9ebee71f26
#
_entry.id   25320d901c91602eba120e9ebee71f26
#
_cell.length_a   1.000
_cell.length_b   1.000
_cell.length_c   1.000
_cell.angle_alpha   90.00
_cell.angle_beta   90.00
_cell.angle_gamma   90.00
#
_symmetry.space_group_name_H-M   'P 1'
#
loop_
_entity.id
_entity.type
_entity.pdbx_description
1 polymer ?
#
loop_
_entity_poly.entity_id
_entity_poly.type
_entity_poly.pdbx_seq_one_letter_code
_entity_poly.pdbx_strand_id
1 'polypeptide(L)'
;ADPLITVNGHRIITSTRRLWHHLMIDLETMGKNPDAPIASIGAVFFDPQTGEQGPEFSKIIDMGTCGGTVDISTIEWWLQRSGEARAAILADRIPLDDALLQLREFIDENSGEFFVQVWGNGANFDNTILRRSYERQGIPCPWRCYNDRDVRTIVELGKAIDFDARTAIPFEGERHNALDDARYQA
;
A
#
# COMPACT_ATOMS: atom_id res chain seq x y z
N ALA A 1 -28.83 9.11 7.45
CA ALA A 1 -29.26 9.72 6.18
C ALA A 1 -28.36 10.91 5.91
N ASP A 2 -27.61 10.88 4.83
CA ASP A 2 -26.74 11.97 4.45
C ASP A 2 -27.57 13.22 4.14
N PRO A 3 -27.15 14.41 4.62
CA PRO A 3 -27.89 15.63 4.34
C PRO A 3 -27.79 15.96 2.85
N LEU A 4 -28.97 16.08 2.20
CA LEU A 4 -29.08 16.53 0.83
C LEU A 4 -29.06 18.07 0.82
N ILE A 5 -28.08 18.68 0.18
CA ILE A 5 -28.04 20.11 -0.08
C ILE A 5 -28.49 20.35 -1.54
N THR A 6 -29.40 21.27 -1.74
CA THR A 6 -29.83 21.69 -3.09
C THR A 6 -29.16 23.01 -3.43
N VAL A 7 -28.32 23.01 -4.48
CA VAL A 7 -27.67 24.22 -4.99
C VAL A 7 -28.11 24.38 -6.45
N ASN A 8 -28.70 25.55 -6.79
CA ASN A 8 -29.17 25.86 -8.13
C ASN A 8 -30.11 24.79 -8.74
N GLY A 9 -30.98 24.19 -7.92
CA GLY A 9 -31.91 23.16 -8.36
C GLY A 9 -31.30 21.76 -8.56
N HIS A 10 -30.01 21.60 -8.37
CA HIS A 10 -29.33 20.31 -8.41
C HIS A 10 -29.17 19.75 -6.99
N ARG A 11 -29.55 18.50 -6.81
CA ARG A 11 -29.28 17.78 -5.56
C ARG A 11 -27.81 17.41 -5.49
N ILE A 12 -27.09 17.98 -4.52
CA ILE A 12 -25.73 17.62 -4.20
C ILE A 12 -25.78 16.69 -2.98
N ILE A 13 -25.31 15.46 -3.15
CA ILE A 13 -25.09 14.56 -2.03
C ILE A 13 -23.78 15.02 -1.37
N THR A 14 -23.87 15.67 -0.22
CA THR A 14 -22.70 15.91 0.62
C THR A 14 -22.46 14.64 1.42
N SER A 15 -21.50 13.84 0.98
CA SER A 15 -21.01 12.76 1.83
C SER A 15 -20.34 13.39 3.05
N THR A 16 -20.82 13.03 4.24
CA THR A 16 -20.13 13.34 5.51
C THR A 16 -18.99 12.38 5.76
N ARG A 17 -18.66 11.54 4.78
CA ARG A 17 -17.57 10.57 4.90
C ARG A 17 -16.24 11.29 5.02
N ARG A 18 -15.46 10.91 6.03
CA ARG A 18 -14.09 11.41 6.22
C ARG A 18 -13.25 11.05 5.00
N LEU A 19 -12.58 12.04 4.42
CA LEU A 19 -11.55 11.81 3.41
C LEU A 19 -10.18 11.66 4.09
N TRP A 20 -9.44 10.63 3.66
CA TRP A 20 -8.09 10.37 4.11
C TRP A 20 -7.09 10.88 3.08
N HIS A 21 -5.93 11.36 3.53
CA HIS A 21 -4.93 11.93 2.63
C HIS A 21 -3.60 11.14 2.61
N HIS A 22 -3.39 10.26 3.57
CA HIS A 22 -2.17 9.49 3.67
C HIS A 22 -2.46 7.99 3.64
N LEU A 23 -1.84 7.30 2.68
CA LEU A 23 -1.95 5.85 2.50
C LEU A 23 -0.57 5.23 2.66
N MET A 24 -0.41 4.34 3.63
CA MET A 24 0.76 3.48 3.76
C MET A 24 0.58 2.24 2.93
N ILE A 25 1.56 1.89 2.11
CA ILE A 25 1.58 0.64 1.36
C ILE A 25 2.78 -0.21 1.75
N ASP A 26 2.61 -1.52 1.69
CA ASP A 26 3.67 -2.49 1.76
C ASP A 26 3.40 -3.61 0.75
N LEU A 27 4.45 -4.09 0.09
CA LEU A 27 4.38 -5.16 -0.90
C LEU A 27 5.24 -6.34 -0.49
N GLU A 28 4.71 -7.55 -0.69
CA GLU A 28 5.54 -8.74 -0.80
C GLU A 28 5.77 -9.05 -2.27
N THR A 29 7.02 -9.32 -2.64
CA THR A 29 7.41 -9.44 -4.05
C THR A 29 8.33 -10.64 -4.28
N MET A 30 8.49 -11.04 -5.56
CA MET A 30 9.42 -12.07 -6.00
C MET A 30 10.70 -11.50 -6.64
N GLY A 31 10.99 -10.22 -6.38
CA GLY A 31 12.18 -9.55 -6.88
C GLY A 31 12.38 -8.17 -6.25
N LYS A 32 13.48 -7.53 -6.61
CA LYS A 32 13.91 -6.23 -6.08
C LYS A 32 13.85 -5.11 -7.12
N ASN A 33 13.72 -5.46 -8.38
CA ASN A 33 13.69 -4.52 -9.48
C ASN A 33 12.28 -3.93 -9.68
N PRO A 34 12.16 -2.79 -10.37
CA PRO A 34 10.88 -2.14 -10.61
C PRO A 34 9.82 -3.01 -11.32
N ASP A 35 10.24 -4.02 -12.07
CA ASP A 35 9.38 -4.96 -12.78
C ASP A 35 9.09 -6.25 -12.00
N ALA A 36 9.41 -6.30 -10.71
CA ALA A 36 9.20 -7.48 -9.88
C ALA A 36 7.73 -7.90 -9.82
N PRO A 37 7.45 -9.22 -9.91
CA PRO A 37 6.11 -9.73 -9.62
C PRO A 37 5.71 -9.48 -8.16
N ILE A 38 4.47 -9.04 -7.95
CA ILE A 38 3.90 -8.79 -6.64
C ILE A 38 3.21 -10.05 -6.13
N ALA A 39 3.54 -10.48 -4.91
CA ALA A 39 2.87 -11.59 -4.22
C ALA A 39 1.69 -11.12 -3.37
N SER A 40 1.81 -9.96 -2.72
CA SER A 40 0.71 -9.36 -1.97
C SER A 40 0.84 -7.85 -1.86
N ILE A 41 -0.32 -7.20 -1.66
CA ILE A 41 -0.44 -5.76 -1.44
C ILE A 41 -1.16 -5.58 -0.11
N GLY A 42 -0.53 -4.84 0.81
CA GLY A 42 -1.16 -4.31 2.02
C GLY A 42 -1.20 -2.80 1.97
N ALA A 43 -2.30 -2.20 2.43
CA ALA A 43 -2.40 -0.75 2.52
C ALA A 43 -3.31 -0.34 3.68
N VAL A 44 -2.98 0.76 4.33
CA VAL A 44 -3.78 1.34 5.39
C VAL A 44 -3.76 2.86 5.30
N PHE A 45 -4.93 3.48 5.33
CA PHE A 45 -5.01 4.92 5.50
C PHE A 45 -4.66 5.32 6.94
N PHE A 46 -4.02 6.46 7.10
CA PHE A 46 -3.65 6.96 8.42
C PHE A 46 -3.61 8.49 8.45
N ASP A 47 -3.64 9.03 9.65
CA ASP A 47 -3.44 10.45 9.92
C ASP A 47 -2.09 10.64 10.64
N PRO A 48 -1.08 11.23 10.00
CA PRO A 48 0.24 11.39 10.59
C PRO A 48 0.28 12.38 11.77
N GLN A 49 -0.77 13.19 11.96
CA GLN A 49 -0.85 14.13 13.08
C GLN A 49 -1.37 13.47 14.35
N THR A 50 -2.27 12.50 14.21
CA THR A 50 -2.92 11.85 15.36
C THR A 50 -2.47 10.43 15.59
N GLY A 51 -1.86 9.78 14.60
CA GLY A 51 -1.54 8.35 14.60
C GLY A 51 -2.75 7.45 14.39
N GLU A 52 -3.93 8.02 14.08
CA GLU A 52 -5.13 7.23 13.81
C GLU A 52 -4.98 6.46 12.50
N GLN A 53 -5.30 5.16 12.53
CA GLN A 53 -5.38 4.31 11.34
C GLN A 53 -6.84 4.16 10.91
N GLY A 54 -7.05 4.13 9.59
CA GLY A 54 -8.35 4.11 8.95
C GLY A 54 -8.60 2.86 8.12
N PRO A 55 -9.32 2.99 7.00
CA PRO A 55 -9.64 1.88 6.11
C PRO A 55 -8.40 1.11 5.64
N GLU A 56 -8.54 -0.18 5.49
CA GLU A 56 -7.48 -1.11 5.14
C GLU A 56 -7.78 -1.86 3.84
N PHE A 57 -6.72 -2.24 3.14
CA PHE A 57 -6.76 -3.05 1.93
C PHE A 57 -5.72 -4.17 2.03
N SER A 58 -6.12 -5.40 1.66
CA SER A 58 -5.20 -6.53 1.58
C SER A 58 -5.61 -7.45 0.46
N LYS A 59 -4.68 -7.78 -0.45
CA LYS A 59 -4.89 -8.75 -1.52
C LYS A 59 -3.65 -9.59 -1.75
N ILE A 60 -3.86 -10.89 -1.94
CA ILE A 60 -2.85 -11.85 -2.37
C ILE A 60 -2.99 -12.01 -3.89
N ILE A 61 -1.86 -11.95 -4.59
CA ILE A 61 -1.82 -11.87 -6.04
C ILE A 61 -1.43 -13.22 -6.64
N ASP A 62 -2.10 -13.62 -7.70
CA ASP A 62 -1.60 -14.68 -8.55
C ASP A 62 -0.39 -14.18 -9.34
N MET A 63 0.80 -14.51 -8.85
CA MET A 63 2.07 -14.04 -9.40
C MET A 63 2.26 -14.43 -10.87
N GLY A 64 1.63 -15.51 -11.32
CA GLY A 64 1.62 -15.92 -12.72
C GLY A 64 0.98 -14.89 -13.67
N THR A 65 0.18 -13.98 -13.15
CA THR A 65 -0.48 -12.91 -13.91
C THR A 65 0.32 -11.60 -13.96
N CYS A 66 1.41 -11.49 -13.20
CA CYS A 66 2.15 -10.25 -13.04
C CYS A 66 3.08 -9.92 -14.22
N GLY A 67 3.60 -10.94 -14.90
CA GLY A 67 4.76 -10.73 -15.77
C GLY A 67 5.96 -10.24 -14.97
N GLY A 68 6.91 -9.59 -15.64
CA GLY A 68 8.11 -9.05 -15.01
C GLY A 68 9.17 -10.09 -14.72
N THR A 69 10.16 -9.72 -13.90
CA THR A 69 11.36 -10.52 -13.68
C THR A 69 11.48 -10.94 -12.21
N VAL A 70 11.60 -12.24 -11.98
CA VAL A 70 11.86 -12.84 -10.68
C VAL A 70 13.35 -12.75 -10.37
N ASP A 71 13.66 -12.43 -9.12
CA ASP A 71 15.04 -12.42 -8.60
C ASP A 71 15.29 -13.70 -7.80
N ILE A 72 16.27 -14.48 -8.22
CA ILE A 72 16.63 -15.76 -7.58
C ILE A 72 16.92 -15.56 -6.08
N SER A 73 17.65 -14.51 -5.71
CA SER A 73 17.95 -14.25 -4.30
C SER A 73 16.72 -14.01 -3.46
N THR A 74 15.66 -13.45 -4.04
CA THR A 74 14.36 -13.25 -3.37
C THR A 74 13.64 -14.59 -3.20
N ILE A 75 13.69 -15.46 -4.20
CA ILE A 75 13.12 -16.82 -4.09
C ILE A 75 13.83 -17.62 -2.99
N GLU A 76 15.16 -17.58 -2.97
CA GLU A 76 15.96 -18.25 -1.92
C GLU A 76 15.61 -17.71 -0.53
N TRP A 77 15.39 -16.42 -0.41
CA TRP A 77 14.94 -15.79 0.82
C TRP A 77 13.55 -16.28 1.25
N TRP A 78 12.58 -16.39 0.32
CA TRP A 78 11.25 -16.94 0.60
C TRP A 78 11.29 -18.41 1.03
N LEU A 79 12.15 -19.22 0.42
CA LEU A 79 12.31 -20.63 0.78
C LEU A 79 12.77 -20.82 2.22
N GLN A 80 13.44 -19.83 2.81
CA GLN A 80 13.90 -19.83 4.19
C GLN A 80 12.84 -19.34 5.20
N ARG A 81 11.70 -18.81 4.73
CA ARG A 81 10.61 -18.37 5.61
C ARG A 81 9.84 -19.55 6.17
N SER A 82 9.03 -19.29 7.20
CA SER A 82 8.17 -20.31 7.80
C SER A 82 7.17 -20.90 6.79
N GLY A 83 6.65 -22.09 7.07
CA GLY A 83 5.59 -22.68 6.24
C GLY A 83 4.35 -21.82 6.18
N GLU A 84 4.00 -21.17 7.28
CA GLU A 84 2.87 -20.27 7.41
C GLU A 84 3.04 -19.03 6.52
N ALA A 85 4.21 -18.38 6.56
CA ALA A 85 4.49 -17.21 5.72
C ALA A 85 4.42 -17.55 4.23
N ARG A 86 4.96 -18.71 3.83
CA ARG A 86 4.89 -19.19 2.44
C ARG A 86 3.47 -19.54 2.01
N ALA A 87 2.69 -20.17 2.90
CA ALA A 87 1.30 -20.52 2.62
C ALA A 87 0.43 -19.25 2.49
N ALA A 88 0.69 -18.22 3.29
CA ALA A 88 -0.08 -16.97 3.28
C ALA A 88 -0.04 -16.27 1.92
N ILE A 89 1.11 -16.25 1.23
CA ILE A 89 1.22 -15.62 -0.10
C ILE A 89 0.67 -16.48 -1.25
N LEU A 90 0.16 -17.67 -0.96
CA LEU A 90 -0.41 -18.60 -1.93
C LEU A 90 -1.91 -18.84 -1.75
N ALA A 91 -2.51 -18.29 -0.69
CA ALA A 91 -3.92 -18.49 -0.37
C ALA A 91 -4.81 -17.42 -1.06
N ASP A 92 -5.97 -17.84 -1.59
CA ASP A 92 -7.02 -16.95 -2.08
C ASP A 92 -6.53 -15.86 -3.08
N ARG A 93 -5.65 -16.26 -3.99
CA ARG A 93 -5.01 -15.37 -4.96
C ARG A 93 -5.98 -14.86 -6.00
N ILE A 94 -5.83 -13.60 -6.37
CA ILE A 94 -6.54 -12.97 -7.50
C ILE A 94 -5.56 -12.47 -8.56
N PRO A 95 -5.98 -12.31 -9.83
CA PRO A 95 -5.14 -11.72 -10.86
C PRO A 95 -4.67 -10.30 -10.50
N LEU A 96 -3.49 -9.91 -10.99
CA LEU A 96 -2.90 -8.61 -10.70
C LEU A 96 -3.80 -7.45 -11.14
N ASP A 97 -4.35 -7.50 -12.34
CA ASP A 97 -5.24 -6.46 -12.87
C ASP A 97 -6.47 -6.24 -11.97
N ASP A 98 -7.09 -7.31 -11.50
CA ASP A 98 -8.22 -7.23 -10.56
C ASP A 98 -7.81 -6.58 -9.24
N ALA A 99 -6.66 -6.94 -8.69
CA ALA A 99 -6.15 -6.35 -7.46
C ALA A 99 -5.85 -4.86 -7.62
N LEU A 100 -5.24 -4.47 -8.75
CA LEU A 100 -4.90 -3.08 -9.04
C LEU A 100 -6.17 -2.22 -9.24
N LEU A 101 -7.19 -2.73 -9.91
CA LEU A 101 -8.48 -2.06 -10.06
C LEU A 101 -9.18 -1.90 -8.71
N GLN A 102 -9.18 -2.94 -7.86
CA GLN A 102 -9.75 -2.87 -6.51
C GLN A 102 -9.00 -1.87 -5.62
N LEU A 103 -7.67 -1.80 -5.71
CA LEU A 103 -6.89 -0.80 -4.97
C LEU A 103 -7.20 0.63 -5.46
N ARG A 104 -7.36 0.82 -6.76
CA ARG A 104 -7.78 2.11 -7.33
C ARG A 104 -9.14 2.54 -6.80
N GLU A 105 -10.11 1.64 -6.80
CA GLU A 105 -11.45 1.89 -6.25
C GLU A 105 -11.40 2.22 -4.75
N PHE A 106 -10.62 1.45 -3.99
CA PHE A 106 -10.39 1.70 -2.56
C PHE A 106 -9.81 3.11 -2.29
N ILE A 107 -8.86 3.57 -3.11
CA ILE A 107 -8.29 4.92 -3.00
C ILE A 107 -9.33 5.97 -3.37
N ASP A 108 -10.07 5.79 -4.45
CA ASP A 108 -11.09 6.73 -4.90
C ASP A 108 -12.24 6.86 -3.89
N GLU A 109 -12.63 5.78 -3.24
CA GLU A 109 -13.68 5.79 -2.20
C GLU A 109 -13.26 6.52 -0.92
N ASN A 110 -11.99 6.51 -0.56
CA ASN A 110 -11.50 7.02 0.72
C ASN A 110 -10.68 8.31 0.61
N SER A 111 -10.21 8.66 -0.57
CA SER A 111 -9.39 9.85 -0.82
C SER A 111 -9.68 10.40 -2.22
N GLY A 112 -8.68 10.41 -3.09
CA GLY A 112 -8.73 10.83 -4.49
C GLY A 112 -7.32 10.96 -5.06
N GLU A 113 -7.17 10.71 -6.36
CA GLU A 113 -5.85 10.63 -7.00
C GLU A 113 -4.99 11.89 -6.87
N PHE A 114 -5.60 13.06 -6.70
CA PHE A 114 -4.89 14.33 -6.54
C PHE A 114 -4.48 14.61 -5.09
N PHE A 115 -5.14 14.00 -4.12
CA PHE A 115 -4.98 14.31 -2.71
C PHE A 115 -4.20 13.25 -1.96
N VAL A 116 -4.29 11.99 -2.38
CA VAL A 116 -3.64 10.90 -1.68
C VAL A 116 -2.12 11.01 -1.79
N GLN A 117 -1.46 10.93 -0.64
CA GLN A 117 -0.01 10.81 -0.50
C GLN A 117 0.30 9.38 -0.13
N VAL A 118 1.12 8.70 -0.93
CA VAL A 118 1.39 7.27 -0.80
C VAL A 118 2.77 7.07 -0.22
N TRP A 119 2.81 6.40 0.92
CA TRP A 119 4.00 6.13 1.70
C TRP A 119 4.49 4.71 1.51
N GLY A 120 5.79 4.53 1.32
CA GLY A 120 6.46 3.24 1.33
C GLY A 120 7.67 3.27 2.24
N ASN A 121 8.02 2.14 2.80
CA ASN A 121 9.24 1.97 3.60
C ASN A 121 10.44 1.70 2.69
N GLY A 122 10.83 2.73 1.97
CA GLY A 122 11.62 2.74 0.77
C GLY A 122 10.70 2.96 -0.42
N ALA A 123 10.26 4.22 -0.66
CA ALA A 123 9.32 4.54 -1.75
C ALA A 123 9.86 4.19 -3.14
N ASN A 124 11.18 4.16 -3.32
CA ASN A 124 11.84 3.67 -4.52
C ASN A 124 11.68 2.15 -4.73
N PHE A 125 11.17 1.43 -3.75
CA PHE A 125 10.82 0.01 -3.86
C PHE A 125 9.30 -0.16 -3.99
N ASP A 126 8.52 -0.02 -2.92
CA ASP A 126 7.08 -0.28 -2.92
C ASP A 126 6.33 0.58 -3.95
N ASN A 127 6.49 1.90 -3.87
CA ASN A 127 5.79 2.82 -4.76
C ASN A 127 6.19 2.60 -6.23
N THR A 128 7.46 2.36 -6.48
CA THR A 128 7.98 2.14 -7.82
C THR A 128 7.45 0.85 -8.43
N ILE A 129 7.52 -0.27 -7.70
CA ILE A 129 7.04 -1.57 -8.19
C ILE A 129 5.53 -1.52 -8.45
N LEU A 130 4.76 -0.92 -7.56
CA LEU A 130 3.31 -0.81 -7.70
C LEU A 130 2.95 0.08 -8.90
N ARG A 131 3.59 1.23 -9.08
CA ARG A 131 3.42 2.12 -10.23
C ARG A 131 3.75 1.41 -11.55
N ARG A 132 4.87 0.70 -11.60
CA ARG A 132 5.27 -0.08 -12.79
C ARG A 132 4.30 -1.21 -13.10
N SER A 133 3.70 -1.81 -12.08
CA SER A 133 2.65 -2.82 -12.25
C SER A 133 1.40 -2.21 -12.91
N TYR A 134 0.97 -1.04 -12.48
CA TYR A 134 -0.10 -0.28 -13.14
C TYR A 134 0.22 0.01 -14.62
N GLU A 135 1.43 0.50 -14.90
CA GLU A 135 1.88 0.80 -16.26
C GLU A 135 1.85 -0.44 -17.17
N ARG A 136 2.39 -1.58 -16.68
CA ARG A 136 2.40 -2.83 -17.47
C ARG A 136 1.00 -3.37 -17.74
N GLN A 137 0.06 -3.18 -16.82
CA GLN A 137 -1.33 -3.60 -16.99
C GLN A 137 -2.17 -2.60 -17.80
N GLY A 138 -1.60 -1.45 -18.18
CA GLY A 138 -2.33 -0.39 -18.89
C GLY A 138 -3.41 0.28 -18.05
N ILE A 139 -3.31 0.21 -16.73
CA ILE A 139 -4.26 0.81 -15.79
C ILE A 139 -3.65 2.13 -15.27
N PRO A 140 -4.37 3.27 -15.30
CA PRO A 140 -3.87 4.51 -14.75
C PRO A 140 -3.55 4.39 -13.26
N CYS A 141 -2.35 4.81 -12.85
CA CYS A 141 -1.94 4.81 -11.45
C CYS A 141 -2.86 5.76 -10.64
N PRO A 142 -3.38 5.31 -9.47
CA PRO A 142 -4.37 6.09 -8.72
C PRO A 142 -3.77 7.22 -7.87
N TRP A 143 -2.49 7.54 -8.00
CA TRP A 143 -1.87 8.68 -7.34
C TRP A 143 -0.81 9.34 -8.22
N ARG A 144 -0.50 10.60 -7.94
CA ARG A 144 0.51 11.38 -8.65
C ARG A 144 1.92 11.08 -8.12
N CYS A 145 2.90 10.99 -9.01
CA CYS A 145 4.28 10.64 -8.64
C CYS A 145 4.91 11.62 -7.63
N TYR A 146 4.55 12.89 -7.66
CA TYR A 146 5.01 13.89 -6.71
C TYR A 146 4.39 13.75 -5.31
N ASN A 147 3.41 12.85 -5.14
CA ASN A 147 2.81 12.48 -3.87
C ASN A 147 3.44 11.22 -3.25
N ASP A 148 4.52 10.70 -3.80
CA ASP A 148 5.31 9.65 -3.15
C ASP A 148 5.97 10.18 -1.87
N ARG A 149 5.92 9.39 -0.81
CA ARG A 149 6.51 9.68 0.50
C ARG A 149 7.32 8.47 0.98
N ASP A 150 8.34 8.73 1.80
CA ASP A 150 9.27 7.70 2.26
C ASP A 150 9.37 7.64 3.78
N VAL A 151 9.02 6.48 4.35
CA VAL A 151 9.09 6.22 5.80
C VAL A 151 10.52 6.29 6.31
N ARG A 152 11.51 5.75 5.56
CA ARG A 152 12.91 5.72 5.99
C ARG A 152 13.49 7.10 6.17
N THR A 153 13.08 8.06 5.34
CA THR A 153 13.47 9.46 5.47
C THR A 153 12.98 10.05 6.79
N ILE A 154 11.70 9.80 7.14
CA ILE A 154 11.12 10.29 8.40
C ILE A 154 11.78 9.62 9.61
N VAL A 155 12.03 8.31 9.55
CA VAL A 155 12.73 7.58 10.62
C VAL A 155 14.13 8.17 10.84
N GLU A 156 14.86 8.50 9.78
CA GLU A 156 16.19 9.12 9.89
C GLU A 156 16.13 10.52 10.48
N LEU A 157 15.15 11.34 10.10
CA LEU A 157 14.91 12.64 10.72
C LEU A 157 14.52 12.52 12.19
N GLY A 158 13.73 11.50 12.56
CA GLY A 158 13.39 11.21 13.95
C GLY A 158 14.63 10.97 14.83
N LYS A 159 15.62 10.24 14.33
CA LYS A 159 16.88 10.00 15.05
C LYS A 159 17.65 11.29 15.35
N ALA A 160 17.55 12.30 14.48
CA ALA A 160 18.20 13.59 14.69
C ALA A 160 17.65 14.35 15.92
N ILE A 161 16.47 13.96 16.42
CA ILE A 161 15.84 14.47 17.65
C ILE A 161 15.76 13.41 18.74
N ASP A 162 16.67 12.42 18.72
CA ASP A 162 16.78 11.33 19.67
C ASP A 162 15.55 10.38 19.74
N PHE A 163 14.78 10.29 18.66
CA PHE A 163 13.63 9.37 18.54
C PHE A 163 13.89 8.31 17.46
N ASP A 164 14.05 7.05 17.86
CA ASP A 164 14.09 5.91 16.94
C ASP A 164 12.78 5.11 17.03
N ALA A 165 11.91 5.29 16.05
CA ALA A 165 10.61 4.64 15.98
C ALA A 165 10.70 3.10 16.00
N ARG A 166 11.76 2.52 15.45
CA ARG A 166 11.94 1.06 15.39
C ARG A 166 12.19 0.42 16.76
N THR A 167 12.73 1.19 17.70
CA THR A 167 12.94 0.74 19.08
C THR A 167 11.83 1.22 20.02
N ALA A 168 11.17 2.33 19.70
CA ALA A 168 10.14 2.93 20.52
C ALA A 168 8.76 2.28 20.32
N ILE A 169 8.50 1.73 19.14
CA ILE A 169 7.18 1.19 18.77
C ILE A 169 7.32 -0.33 18.54
N PRO A 170 6.63 -1.17 19.35
CA PRO A 170 6.65 -2.62 19.16
C PRO A 170 5.89 -3.02 17.88
N PHE A 171 6.38 -4.04 17.20
CA PHE A 171 5.68 -4.64 16.07
C PHE A 171 4.53 -5.51 16.59
N GLU A 172 3.34 -5.30 16.03
CA GLU A 172 2.15 -6.12 16.27
C GLU A 172 1.76 -6.83 14.97
N GLY A 173 1.42 -8.12 15.05
CA GLY A 173 1.04 -8.92 13.90
C GLY A 173 2.12 -9.87 13.42
N GLU A 174 2.08 -10.27 12.17
CA GLU A 174 2.99 -11.21 11.54
C GLU A 174 3.93 -10.49 10.55
N ARG A 175 5.25 -10.58 10.78
CA ARG A 175 6.23 -10.01 9.84
C ARG A 175 6.16 -10.71 8.50
N HIS A 176 6.36 -9.94 7.43
CA HIS A 176 6.20 -10.38 6.03
C HIS A 176 4.75 -10.70 5.66
N ASN A 177 3.80 -10.13 6.39
CA ASN A 177 2.44 -9.93 5.99
C ASN A 177 2.27 -8.47 5.57
N ALA A 178 1.96 -8.21 4.31
CA ALA A 178 1.97 -6.85 3.76
C ALA A 178 1.05 -5.88 4.52
N LEU A 179 -0.10 -6.33 5.00
CA LEU A 179 -1.00 -5.47 5.76
C LEU A 179 -0.46 -5.17 7.17
N ASP A 180 0.08 -6.16 7.87
CA ASP A 180 0.65 -5.97 9.21
C ASP A 180 1.90 -5.08 9.16
N ASP A 181 2.73 -5.24 8.13
CA ASP A 181 3.89 -4.37 7.89
C ASP A 181 3.44 -2.93 7.56
N ALA A 182 2.40 -2.75 6.74
CA ALA A 182 1.83 -1.42 6.46
C ALA A 182 1.25 -0.76 7.73
N ARG A 183 0.55 -1.50 8.58
CA ARG A 183 0.04 -0.99 9.87
C ARG A 183 1.16 -0.53 10.80
N TYR A 184 2.24 -1.29 10.87
CA TYR A 184 3.40 -0.95 11.71
C TYR A 184 4.12 0.30 11.22
N GLN A 185 4.18 0.50 9.90
CA GLN A 185 4.85 1.65 9.27
C GLN A 185 4.02 2.93 9.37
N ALA A 186 2.69 2.82 9.44
CA ALA A 186 1.77 3.94 9.53
C ALA A 186 1.76 4.57 10.92
#